data_2aba3942e39fb0a1af8c7011a1ef17e4
#
_entry.id   2aba3942e39fb0a1af8c7011a1ef17e4
#
_cell.length_a   1.000
_cell.length_b   1.000
_cell.length_c   1.000
_cell.angle_alpha   90.00
_cell.angle_beta   90.00
_cell.angle_gamma   90.00
#
_symmetry.space_group_name_H-M   'P 1'
#
loop_
_entity.id
_entity.type
_entity.pdbx_description
1 polymer ?
#
loop_
_entity_poly.entity_id
_entity_poly.type
_entity_poly.pdbx_seq_one_letter_code
_entity_poly.pdbx_strand_id
1 'polypeptide(L)'
;NDSNGDSDNAAFDPNIPVQVSGINPTTGGFGQRLVISGENFGNDPSIVNVFVGGKKAIVINVKNHSIYCLVPSQAYSGEIEVQISNGDNPVVSTIAEAKFEYVRKQLVSTLCGSRRDDGGYDTKDGPFNDCGAFGSPNWLEFDPKYPHLVYVAADRGAGDENEGNGNMRILDLKNQYVGTALTEGDMGGTNRGRALAFFDENHMAVAVDQGDELRAAVYGFTRNREAPEGDERNYKMWGNRLALVNFKACNTVTFHPVDGDMYFNSWDKGQFFKVEKQQIQEIFDGTRTTPADKEVLFQMDNGWEYNIRIHPTGNYAYIVSINKHYIQRTNYDWASKRFVTPFIVAGTAERAAYVDGIGTSARFNTPYQGVFVKNPEYA
;
A
#
# COMPACT_ATOMS: atom_id res chain seq x y z
N ASN A 1 -60.18 21.90 -0.87
CA ASN A 1 -59.41 22.01 0.34
C ASN A 1 -58.18 21.14 0.26
N ASP A 2 -57.13 21.68 -0.30
CA ASP A 2 -55.80 21.01 -0.36
C ASP A 2 -55.02 21.35 0.90
N SER A 3 -55.07 20.46 1.85
CA SER A 3 -54.28 20.54 3.09
C SER A 3 -53.04 19.62 3.09
N ASN A 4 -52.57 19.19 1.92
CA ASN A 4 -51.42 18.28 1.81
C ASN A 4 -50.06 18.99 1.50
N GLY A 5 -50.02 20.33 1.46
CA GLY A 5 -48.77 21.04 1.19
C GLY A 5 -47.89 21.41 2.37
N ASP A 6 -48.42 21.30 3.60
CA ASP A 6 -47.78 21.86 4.78
C ASP A 6 -46.96 20.83 5.62
N SER A 7 -47.27 19.55 5.48
CA SER A 7 -46.62 18.49 6.27
C SER A 7 -45.18 18.18 5.82
N ASP A 8 -44.89 18.39 4.54
CA ASP A 8 -43.59 18.04 3.93
C ASP A 8 -42.49 19.07 4.28
N ASN A 9 -42.89 20.26 4.74
CA ASN A 9 -42.00 21.35 5.10
C ASN A 9 -41.97 21.62 6.63
N ALA A 10 -42.47 20.70 7.42
CA ALA A 10 -42.46 20.80 8.86
C ALA A 10 -41.04 20.74 9.43
N ALA A 11 -40.76 21.54 10.43
CA ALA A 11 -39.49 21.45 11.16
C ALA A 11 -39.43 20.15 11.99
N PHE A 12 -38.22 19.72 12.31
CA PHE A 12 -38.00 18.58 13.20
C PHE A 12 -38.64 18.85 14.57
N ASP A 13 -39.41 17.87 15.05
CA ASP A 13 -40.00 17.92 16.42
C ASP A 13 -39.28 16.90 17.30
N PRO A 14 -38.58 17.34 18.36
CA PRO A 14 -37.85 16.44 19.27
C PRO A 14 -38.77 15.54 20.11
N ASN A 15 -40.07 15.79 20.14
CA ASN A 15 -41.05 14.97 20.86
C ASN A 15 -41.64 13.84 20.02
N ILE A 16 -41.35 13.81 18.73
CA ILE A 16 -41.86 12.80 17.80
C ILE A 16 -40.68 11.88 17.38
N PRO A 17 -40.85 10.55 17.40
CA PRO A 17 -39.81 9.64 16.93
C PRO A 17 -39.45 9.88 15.47
N VAL A 18 -38.14 9.81 15.15
CA VAL A 18 -37.65 9.74 13.77
C VAL A 18 -37.77 8.30 13.29
N GLN A 19 -38.34 8.09 12.12
CA GLN A 19 -38.48 6.78 11.53
C GLN A 19 -38.01 6.78 10.08
N VAL A 20 -37.28 5.71 9.69
CA VAL A 20 -36.91 5.44 8.30
C VAL A 20 -37.81 4.31 7.80
N SER A 21 -38.64 4.58 6.79
CA SER A 21 -39.54 3.61 6.20
C SER A 21 -38.97 2.92 4.97
N GLY A 22 -37.94 3.48 4.34
CA GLY A 22 -37.30 2.88 3.17
C GLY A 22 -36.17 3.71 2.59
N ILE A 23 -35.43 3.07 1.70
CA ILE A 23 -34.34 3.68 0.92
C ILE A 23 -34.51 3.31 -0.55
N ASN A 24 -34.17 4.22 -1.44
CA ASN A 24 -34.23 3.99 -2.89
C ASN A 24 -33.14 4.77 -3.64
N PRO A 25 -32.26 4.12 -4.42
CA PRO A 25 -32.17 2.67 -4.60
C PRO A 25 -31.51 1.97 -3.40
N THR A 26 -31.58 0.64 -3.35
CA THR A 26 -30.90 -0.19 -2.34
C THR A 26 -29.49 -0.59 -2.74
N THR A 27 -29.04 -0.23 -3.93
CA THR A 27 -27.70 -0.52 -4.46
C THR A 27 -27.17 0.64 -5.30
N GLY A 28 -25.87 0.83 -5.29
CA GLY A 28 -25.19 1.84 -6.10
C GLY A 28 -23.77 2.10 -5.62
N GLY A 29 -23.03 2.90 -6.35
CA GLY A 29 -21.65 3.29 -6.04
C GLY A 29 -21.53 4.75 -5.64
N PHE A 30 -20.29 5.26 -5.67
CA PHE A 30 -19.99 6.67 -5.42
C PHE A 30 -20.86 7.60 -6.30
N GLY A 31 -21.43 8.62 -5.65
CA GLY A 31 -22.26 9.62 -6.34
C GLY A 31 -23.67 9.14 -6.69
N GLN A 32 -24.05 7.91 -6.34
CA GLN A 32 -25.42 7.44 -6.48
C GLN A 32 -26.36 8.35 -5.69
N ARG A 33 -27.42 8.81 -6.36
CA ARG A 33 -28.51 9.52 -5.72
C ARG A 33 -29.29 8.56 -4.87
N LEU A 34 -29.47 8.90 -3.60
CA LEU A 34 -30.18 8.09 -2.60
C LEU A 34 -31.30 8.92 -1.98
N VAL A 35 -32.49 8.41 -2.00
CA VAL A 35 -33.65 8.97 -1.30
C VAL A 35 -33.98 8.08 -0.11
N ILE A 36 -34.03 8.67 1.07
CA ILE A 36 -34.45 8.03 2.30
C ILE A 36 -35.84 8.52 2.65
N SER A 37 -36.79 7.62 2.74
CA SER A 37 -38.18 7.93 3.10
C SER A 37 -38.41 7.66 4.57
N GLY A 38 -39.24 8.47 5.22
CA GLY A 38 -39.53 8.30 6.64
C GLY A 38 -40.40 9.40 7.21
N GLU A 39 -40.26 9.64 8.50
CA GLU A 39 -41.05 10.57 9.27
C GLU A 39 -40.16 11.42 10.17
N ASN A 40 -40.52 12.70 10.33
CA ASN A 40 -39.94 13.65 11.25
C ASN A 40 -38.44 13.94 11.00
N PHE A 41 -38.07 14.07 9.73
CA PHE A 41 -36.70 14.47 9.36
C PHE A 41 -36.46 16.00 9.48
N GLY A 42 -37.56 16.77 9.54
CA GLY A 42 -37.49 18.23 9.50
C GLY A 42 -37.30 18.79 8.10
N ASN A 43 -36.82 20.01 8.02
CA ASN A 43 -36.66 20.76 6.77
C ASN A 43 -35.27 21.45 6.66
N ASP A 44 -34.38 21.18 7.61
CA ASP A 44 -33.05 21.80 7.65
C ASP A 44 -31.95 20.76 7.40
N PRO A 45 -31.29 20.80 6.20
CA PRO A 45 -30.20 19.87 5.91
C PRO A 45 -29.00 20.02 6.85
N SER A 46 -28.82 21.15 7.51
CA SER A 46 -27.65 21.39 8.36
C SER A 46 -27.65 20.58 9.65
N ILE A 47 -28.82 20.12 10.08
CA ILE A 47 -28.98 19.31 11.31
C ILE A 47 -29.02 17.80 11.02
N VAL A 48 -29.05 17.39 9.73
CA VAL A 48 -29.18 16.00 9.33
C VAL A 48 -27.87 15.46 8.81
N ASN A 49 -27.42 14.36 9.37
CA ASN A 49 -26.29 13.58 8.88
C ASN A 49 -26.78 12.21 8.45
N VAL A 50 -26.28 11.74 7.29
CA VAL A 50 -26.55 10.42 6.77
C VAL A 50 -25.23 9.65 6.65
N PHE A 51 -25.23 8.40 7.09
CA PHE A 51 -24.08 7.50 6.95
C PHE A 51 -24.48 6.28 6.10
N VAL A 52 -23.65 5.95 5.13
CA VAL A 52 -23.79 4.78 4.26
C VAL A 52 -22.65 3.84 4.56
N GLY A 53 -22.94 2.67 5.14
CA GLY A 53 -21.91 1.72 5.56
C GLY A 53 -20.84 2.37 6.46
N GLY A 54 -21.26 3.21 7.38
CA GLY A 54 -20.38 3.96 8.30
C GLY A 54 -19.69 5.20 7.73
N LYS A 55 -19.89 5.53 6.45
CA LYS A 55 -19.27 6.68 5.80
C LYS A 55 -20.28 7.82 5.60
N LYS A 56 -19.90 9.04 5.99
CA LYS A 56 -20.79 10.21 5.90
C LYS A 56 -21.10 10.56 4.45
N ALA A 57 -22.39 10.62 4.12
CA ALA A 57 -22.92 11.05 2.83
C ALA A 57 -23.06 12.57 2.73
N ILE A 58 -23.19 13.08 1.52
CA ILE A 58 -23.50 14.47 1.25
C ILE A 58 -25.02 14.62 1.23
N VAL A 59 -25.59 15.30 2.24
CA VAL A 59 -27.02 15.61 2.26
C VAL A 59 -27.28 16.83 1.37
N ILE A 60 -28.14 16.67 0.38
CA ILE A 60 -28.47 17.71 -0.61
C ILE A 60 -29.73 18.47 -0.18
N ASN A 61 -30.75 17.72 0.24
CA ASN A 61 -32.02 18.33 0.64
C ASN A 61 -32.71 17.45 1.69
N VAL A 62 -33.47 18.10 2.56
CA VAL A 62 -34.28 17.44 3.59
C VAL A 62 -35.69 18.01 3.53
N LYS A 63 -36.66 17.10 3.51
CA LYS A 63 -38.07 17.34 3.77
C LYS A 63 -38.51 16.44 4.91
N ASN A 64 -39.60 16.79 5.57
CA ASN A 64 -40.06 16.07 6.75
C ASN A 64 -40.23 14.53 6.54
N HIS A 65 -40.54 14.12 5.29
CA HIS A 65 -40.76 12.72 4.93
C HIS A 65 -39.68 12.16 4.00
N SER A 66 -38.68 12.93 3.62
CA SER A 66 -37.65 12.46 2.69
C SER A 66 -36.31 13.19 2.85
N ILE A 67 -35.21 12.44 2.75
CA ILE A 67 -33.85 12.98 2.67
C ILE A 67 -33.29 12.59 1.31
N TYR A 68 -32.77 13.58 0.59
CA TYR A 68 -32.02 13.38 -0.66
C TYR A 68 -30.53 13.57 -0.39
N CYS A 69 -29.75 12.53 -0.65
CA CYS A 69 -28.30 12.55 -0.45
C CYS A 69 -27.54 11.83 -1.57
N LEU A 70 -26.23 11.99 -1.57
CA LEU A 70 -25.32 11.28 -2.47
C LEU A 70 -24.49 10.29 -1.68
N VAL A 71 -24.42 9.05 -2.20
CA VAL A 71 -23.57 7.99 -1.63
C VAL A 71 -22.12 8.41 -1.70
N PRO A 72 -21.37 8.34 -0.57
CA PRO A 72 -19.99 8.81 -0.51
C PRO A 72 -19.02 7.86 -1.20
N SER A 73 -17.83 8.37 -1.53
CA SER A 73 -16.73 7.52 -2.00
C SER A 73 -16.20 6.64 -0.88
N GLN A 74 -15.64 5.49 -1.23
CA GLN A 74 -15.00 4.56 -0.29
C GLN A 74 -15.92 4.10 0.86
N ALA A 75 -17.21 4.02 0.62
CA ALA A 75 -18.16 3.43 1.54
C ALA A 75 -18.13 1.89 1.44
N TYR A 76 -18.84 1.26 2.36
CA TYR A 76 -19.05 -0.18 2.38
C TYR A 76 -20.53 -0.49 2.25
N SER A 77 -20.85 -1.72 1.82
CA SER A 77 -22.20 -2.24 1.96
C SER A 77 -22.57 -2.33 3.44
N GLY A 78 -23.81 -2.03 3.78
CA GLY A 78 -24.25 -2.08 5.16
C GLY A 78 -25.44 -1.18 5.45
N GLU A 79 -25.50 -0.71 6.66
CA GLU A 79 -26.60 0.08 7.18
C GLU A 79 -26.62 1.50 6.64
N ILE A 80 -27.83 2.05 6.50
CA ILE A 80 -28.05 3.48 6.33
C ILE A 80 -28.49 4.02 7.68
N GLU A 81 -27.72 4.95 8.22
CA GLU A 81 -28.00 5.62 9.47
C GLU A 81 -28.34 7.10 9.22
N VAL A 82 -29.42 7.57 9.83
CA VAL A 82 -29.83 8.97 9.85
C VAL A 82 -29.65 9.51 11.26
N GLN A 83 -28.86 10.57 11.38
CA GLN A 83 -28.67 11.29 12.65
C GLN A 83 -29.21 12.71 12.53
N ILE A 84 -29.97 13.15 13.52
CA ILE A 84 -30.49 14.53 13.60
C ILE A 84 -29.95 15.18 14.88
N SER A 85 -29.28 16.31 14.72
CA SER A 85 -28.70 17.10 15.80
C SER A 85 -29.35 18.48 15.80
N ASN A 86 -30.18 18.78 16.80
CA ASN A 86 -30.87 20.06 16.89
C ASN A 86 -30.53 20.79 18.20
N GLY A 87 -29.55 21.68 18.12
CA GLY A 87 -29.12 22.51 19.25
C GLY A 87 -28.63 21.67 20.44
N ASP A 88 -29.15 22.00 21.63
CA ASP A 88 -28.80 21.35 22.91
C ASP A 88 -29.51 19.99 23.13
N ASN A 89 -30.38 19.59 22.21
CA ASN A 89 -31.08 18.30 22.33
C ASN A 89 -30.12 17.12 22.05
N PRO A 90 -30.35 15.96 22.67
CA PRO A 90 -29.59 14.75 22.32
C PRO A 90 -29.70 14.43 20.85
N VAL A 91 -28.59 13.93 20.24
CA VAL A 91 -28.59 13.44 18.87
C VAL A 91 -29.54 12.25 18.75
N VAL A 92 -30.46 12.32 17.78
CA VAL A 92 -31.36 11.21 17.45
C VAL A 92 -30.71 10.40 16.32
N SER A 93 -30.56 9.09 16.52
CA SER A 93 -30.02 8.18 15.52
C SER A 93 -31.06 7.12 15.18
N THR A 94 -31.26 6.89 13.89
CA THR A 94 -32.16 5.84 13.36
C THR A 94 -31.51 5.11 12.22
N ILE A 95 -31.63 3.79 12.21
CA ILE A 95 -31.07 2.91 11.20
C ILE A 95 -32.22 2.39 10.30
N ALA A 96 -32.03 2.43 8.99
CA ALA A 96 -32.97 1.85 8.04
C ALA A 96 -33.02 0.32 8.19
N GLU A 97 -34.20 -0.28 8.05
CA GLU A 97 -34.33 -1.73 8.03
C GLU A 97 -33.63 -2.35 6.81
N ALA A 98 -33.77 -1.70 5.65
CA ALA A 98 -33.09 -2.12 4.42
C ALA A 98 -31.61 -1.75 4.43
N LYS A 99 -30.75 -2.70 4.09
CA LYS A 99 -29.32 -2.49 3.90
C LYS A 99 -29.03 -1.98 2.50
N PHE A 100 -27.99 -1.17 2.37
CA PHE A 100 -27.50 -0.67 1.09
C PHE A 100 -26.36 -1.54 0.58
N GLU A 101 -26.44 -1.99 -0.67
CA GLU A 101 -25.38 -2.70 -1.36
C GLU A 101 -24.47 -1.70 -2.09
N TYR A 102 -23.25 -1.51 -1.60
CA TYR A 102 -22.28 -0.60 -2.22
C TYR A 102 -21.52 -1.28 -3.35
N VAL A 103 -21.77 -0.82 -4.58
CA VAL A 103 -21.07 -1.31 -5.78
C VAL A 103 -19.77 -0.54 -5.96
N ARG A 104 -18.65 -1.21 -5.75
CA ARG A 104 -17.32 -0.65 -6.00
C ARG A 104 -16.99 -0.76 -7.48
N LYS A 105 -16.70 0.38 -8.10
CA LYS A 105 -16.03 0.42 -9.40
C LYS A 105 -14.55 0.59 -9.15
N GLN A 106 -13.76 -0.39 -9.55
CA GLN A 106 -12.31 -0.26 -9.59
C GLN A 106 -11.97 0.48 -10.88
N LEU A 107 -11.34 1.65 -10.73
CA LEU A 107 -10.82 2.43 -11.85
C LEU A 107 -9.29 2.40 -11.77
N VAL A 108 -8.67 1.93 -12.83
CA VAL A 108 -7.21 1.99 -12.99
C VAL A 108 -6.89 3.10 -13.98
N SER A 109 -6.06 4.04 -13.57
CA SER A 109 -5.57 5.13 -14.40
C SER A 109 -4.06 5.27 -14.25
N THR A 110 -3.41 5.86 -15.27
CA THR A 110 -1.99 6.18 -15.18
C THR A 110 -1.78 7.31 -14.19
N LEU A 111 -0.96 7.08 -13.17
CA LEU A 111 -0.57 8.11 -12.20
C LEU A 111 0.49 9.03 -12.78
N CYS A 112 1.55 8.44 -13.34
CA CYS A 112 2.66 9.17 -13.96
C CYS A 112 3.43 8.25 -14.90
N GLY A 113 4.32 8.84 -15.70
CA GLY A 113 5.13 8.13 -16.66
C GLY A 113 4.50 8.04 -18.04
N SER A 114 5.35 8.05 -19.06
CA SER A 114 4.92 7.97 -20.45
C SER A 114 6.05 7.37 -21.32
N ARG A 115 5.66 6.81 -22.45
CA ARG A 115 6.58 6.49 -23.55
C ARG A 115 6.69 7.67 -24.49
N ARG A 116 7.80 7.74 -25.23
CA ARG A 116 7.91 8.65 -26.38
C ARG A 116 6.97 8.22 -27.51
N ASP A 117 6.68 9.14 -28.43
CA ASP A 117 5.83 8.88 -29.60
C ASP A 117 6.41 7.79 -30.53
N ASP A 118 7.73 7.63 -30.54
CA ASP A 118 8.43 6.55 -31.27
C ASP A 118 8.42 5.20 -30.57
N GLY A 119 7.76 5.11 -29.39
CA GLY A 119 7.70 3.90 -28.56
C GLY A 119 8.90 3.69 -27.64
N GLY A 120 9.90 4.56 -27.68
CA GLY A 120 11.05 4.54 -26.80
C GLY A 120 10.72 5.08 -25.38
N TYR A 121 11.74 5.07 -24.54
CA TYR A 121 11.63 5.45 -23.12
C TYR A 121 12.63 6.53 -22.80
N ASP A 122 12.19 7.62 -22.19
CA ASP A 122 13.05 8.60 -21.53
C ASP A 122 12.83 8.52 -20.04
N THR A 123 13.92 8.49 -19.28
CA THR A 123 13.85 8.54 -17.82
C THR A 123 14.40 9.89 -17.39
N LYS A 124 13.55 10.77 -16.87
CA LYS A 124 13.93 12.09 -16.39
C LYS A 124 13.15 12.49 -15.16
N ASP A 125 13.73 13.34 -14.33
CA ASP A 125 13.00 13.99 -13.26
C ASP A 125 12.06 15.04 -13.83
N GLY A 126 10.87 15.19 -13.27
CA GLY A 126 9.87 16.12 -13.75
C GLY A 126 8.50 15.95 -13.12
N PRO A 127 7.54 16.82 -13.48
CA PRO A 127 6.16 16.66 -13.04
C PRO A 127 5.55 15.37 -13.57
N PHE A 128 4.50 14.86 -12.92
CA PHE A 128 3.89 13.56 -13.26
C PHE A 128 3.50 13.40 -14.73
N ASN A 129 3.15 14.50 -15.39
CA ASN A 129 2.80 14.52 -16.80
C ASN A 129 4.01 14.70 -17.75
N ASP A 130 5.23 14.86 -17.21
CA ASP A 130 6.46 15.02 -17.98
C ASP A 130 7.70 14.41 -17.30
N CYS A 131 7.55 13.31 -16.62
CA CYS A 131 8.65 12.58 -15.97
C CYS A 131 9.20 11.43 -16.81
N GLY A 132 8.71 11.24 -18.02
CA GLY A 132 9.10 10.13 -18.88
C GLY A 132 8.66 8.77 -18.34
N ALA A 133 9.42 7.73 -18.67
CA ALA A 133 9.14 6.35 -18.28
C ALA A 133 9.90 5.96 -17.01
N PHE A 134 9.44 4.89 -16.39
CA PHE A 134 10.19 4.12 -15.41
C PHE A 134 10.80 2.91 -16.11
N GLY A 135 11.99 2.51 -15.70
CA GLY A 135 12.63 1.29 -16.18
C GLY A 135 11.77 0.04 -15.88
N SER A 136 12.35 -0.97 -15.33
CA SER A 136 11.60 -2.12 -14.83
C SER A 136 11.27 -1.91 -13.34
N PRO A 137 10.19 -1.17 -12.99
CA PRO A 137 9.86 -0.90 -11.59
C PRO A 137 9.45 -2.21 -10.92
N ASN A 138 10.13 -2.57 -9.87
CA ASN A 138 9.95 -3.85 -9.19
C ASN A 138 9.63 -3.77 -7.70
N TRP A 139 9.75 -2.60 -7.11
CA TRP A 139 9.41 -2.39 -5.71
C TRP A 139 8.93 -0.98 -5.45
N LEU A 140 7.90 -0.84 -4.63
CA LEU A 140 7.41 0.44 -4.13
C LEU A 140 7.38 0.41 -2.61
N GLU A 141 7.83 1.51 -1.99
CA GLU A 141 7.80 1.67 -0.54
C GLU A 141 7.53 3.12 -0.17
N PHE A 142 6.67 3.36 0.82
CA PHE A 142 6.45 4.70 1.35
C PHE A 142 7.58 5.12 2.29
N ASP A 143 7.91 6.41 2.26
CA ASP A 143 8.82 7.00 3.23
C ASP A 143 8.17 6.99 4.63
N PRO A 144 8.84 6.48 5.67
CA PRO A 144 8.24 6.39 7.01
C PRO A 144 8.08 7.75 7.70
N LYS A 145 8.86 8.75 7.28
CA LYS A 145 8.78 10.12 7.82
C LYS A 145 7.88 11.02 7.00
N TYR A 146 7.83 10.81 5.69
CA TYR A 146 7.08 11.63 4.73
C TYR A 146 6.07 10.79 3.94
N PRO A 147 4.84 10.60 4.44
CA PRO A 147 3.86 9.68 3.83
C PRO A 147 3.44 10.02 2.40
N HIS A 148 3.75 11.22 1.91
CA HIS A 148 3.51 11.64 0.54
C HIS A 148 4.61 11.24 -0.44
N LEU A 149 5.72 10.67 0.04
CA LEU A 149 6.83 10.21 -0.79
C LEU A 149 6.80 8.69 -0.95
N VAL A 150 6.93 8.23 -2.20
CA VAL A 150 6.98 6.81 -2.55
C VAL A 150 8.24 6.52 -3.34
N TYR A 151 9.08 5.62 -2.84
CA TYR A 151 10.27 5.16 -3.55
C TYR A 151 9.89 4.09 -4.57
N VAL A 152 10.54 4.14 -5.73
CA VAL A 152 10.40 3.15 -6.79
C VAL A 152 11.80 2.61 -7.12
N ALA A 153 12.07 1.38 -6.69
CA ALA A 153 13.26 0.67 -7.11
C ALA A 153 13.06 0.10 -8.52
N ALA A 154 14.11 0.11 -9.31
CA ALA A 154 14.07 -0.40 -10.67
C ALA A 154 15.21 -1.40 -10.92
N ASP A 155 14.86 -2.50 -11.55
CA ASP A 155 15.79 -3.54 -12.00
C ASP A 155 16.23 -3.25 -13.42
N ARG A 156 17.23 -2.46 -13.60
CA ARG A 156 17.70 -1.94 -14.90
C ARG A 156 16.76 -0.89 -15.51
N GLY A 157 17.26 -0.24 -16.52
CA GLY A 157 16.48 0.60 -17.40
C GLY A 157 15.49 -0.21 -18.26
N ALA A 158 14.52 0.50 -18.78
CA ALA A 158 13.46 -0.08 -19.56
C ALA A 158 13.98 -0.64 -20.91
N GLY A 159 14.16 -1.93 -20.98
CA GLY A 159 14.20 -2.67 -22.24
C GLY A 159 15.34 -2.39 -23.24
N ASP A 160 16.00 -1.25 -23.14
CA ASP A 160 17.15 -0.90 -23.95
C ASP A 160 18.35 -0.61 -23.03
N GLU A 161 19.51 -1.16 -23.37
CA GLU A 161 20.75 -0.97 -22.60
C GLU A 161 21.15 0.50 -22.39
N ASN A 162 20.56 1.40 -23.16
CA ASN A 162 20.82 2.84 -23.14
C ASN A 162 19.71 3.68 -22.49
N GLU A 163 18.59 3.07 -22.14
CA GLU A 163 17.39 3.79 -21.68
C GLU A 163 17.04 3.47 -20.23
N GLY A 164 17.44 4.25 -19.39
CA GLY A 164 17.13 4.10 -17.98
C GLY A 164 18.28 3.43 -17.27
N ASN A 165 18.77 4.15 -16.41
CA ASN A 165 19.68 3.74 -15.40
C ASN A 165 18.88 3.04 -14.29
N GLY A 166 19.50 2.16 -13.57
CA GLY A 166 18.93 1.53 -12.39
C GLY A 166 18.75 2.48 -11.22
N ASN A 167 18.47 3.77 -11.47
CA ASN A 167 18.26 4.77 -10.44
C ASN A 167 16.99 4.47 -9.66
N MET A 168 17.07 4.63 -8.35
CA MET A 168 15.87 4.64 -7.50
C MET A 168 15.17 5.99 -7.64
N ARG A 169 13.93 5.92 -8.13
CA ARG A 169 13.10 7.11 -8.32
C ARG A 169 12.25 7.34 -7.07
N ILE A 170 11.75 8.56 -6.94
CA ILE A 170 10.85 8.94 -5.86
C ILE A 170 9.66 9.70 -6.42
N LEU A 171 8.45 9.31 -6.02
CA LEU A 171 7.20 10.00 -6.35
C LEU A 171 6.83 10.90 -5.19
N ASP A 172 6.74 12.19 -5.46
CA ASP A 172 6.13 13.15 -4.54
C ASP A 172 4.65 13.31 -4.89
N LEU A 173 3.79 12.62 -4.16
CA LEU A 173 2.34 12.61 -4.40
C LEU A 173 1.69 13.97 -4.10
N LYS A 174 2.30 14.77 -3.21
CA LYS A 174 1.81 16.10 -2.84
C LYS A 174 2.08 17.12 -3.94
N ASN A 175 3.31 17.14 -4.44
CA ASN A 175 3.76 18.09 -5.47
C ASN A 175 3.59 17.54 -6.89
N GLN A 176 3.12 16.28 -7.04
CA GLN A 176 2.97 15.59 -8.33
C GLN A 176 4.25 15.63 -9.17
N TYR A 177 5.36 15.26 -8.54
CA TYR A 177 6.69 15.32 -9.13
C TYR A 177 7.44 14.00 -8.94
N VAL A 178 8.25 13.63 -9.94
CA VAL A 178 9.15 12.48 -9.87
C VAL A 178 10.58 12.97 -9.81
N GLY A 179 11.29 12.56 -8.77
CA GLY A 179 12.71 12.85 -8.59
C GLY A 179 13.57 11.58 -8.58
N THR A 180 14.88 11.77 -8.41
CA THR A 180 15.85 10.70 -8.21
C THR A 180 16.27 10.68 -6.74
N ALA A 181 16.05 9.56 -6.05
CA ALA A 181 16.48 9.37 -4.67
C ALA A 181 17.91 8.87 -4.57
N LEU A 182 18.27 7.86 -5.34
CA LEU A 182 19.61 7.27 -5.44
C LEU A 182 19.93 6.98 -6.90
N THR A 183 21.18 7.26 -7.30
CA THR A 183 21.69 6.84 -8.60
C THR A 183 22.24 5.42 -8.53
N GLU A 184 22.46 4.81 -9.68
CA GLU A 184 23.18 3.54 -9.78
C GLU A 184 24.55 3.62 -9.09
N GLY A 185 25.29 4.73 -9.27
CA GLY A 185 26.56 4.97 -8.61
C GLY A 185 26.43 5.04 -7.08
N ASP A 186 25.39 5.67 -6.56
CA ASP A 186 25.11 5.69 -5.12
C ASP A 186 24.89 4.28 -4.57
N MET A 187 24.31 3.38 -5.36
CA MET A 187 24.05 1.97 -5.01
C MET A 187 25.20 1.02 -5.35
N GLY A 188 26.43 1.51 -5.44
CA GLY A 188 27.63 0.68 -5.62
C GLY A 188 27.96 0.30 -7.05
N GLY A 189 27.42 1.02 -8.03
CA GLY A 189 27.63 0.73 -9.46
C GLY A 189 26.87 -0.50 -9.95
N THR A 190 25.79 -0.87 -9.26
CA THR A 190 24.83 -1.88 -9.73
C THR A 190 23.59 -1.20 -10.27
N ASN A 191 23.11 -1.67 -11.42
CA ASN A 191 21.85 -1.23 -12.02
C ASN A 191 20.67 -2.12 -11.61
N ARG A 192 20.84 -2.95 -10.58
CA ARG A 192 19.85 -3.92 -10.11
C ARG A 192 19.52 -3.68 -8.64
N GLY A 193 19.05 -2.49 -8.31
CA GLY A 193 18.41 -2.21 -7.03
C GLY A 193 17.03 -2.83 -7.01
N ARG A 194 16.86 -3.93 -6.26
CA ARG A 194 15.67 -4.80 -6.37
C ARG A 194 14.56 -4.47 -5.39
N ALA A 195 14.91 -4.07 -4.18
CA ALA A 195 13.95 -3.77 -3.12
C ALA A 195 14.57 -2.79 -2.12
N LEU A 196 13.72 -2.16 -1.35
CA LEU A 196 14.13 -1.32 -0.24
C LEU A 196 13.22 -1.55 0.97
N ALA A 197 13.77 -1.29 2.15
CA ALA A 197 13.04 -1.30 3.41
C ALA A 197 13.67 -0.29 4.37
N PHE A 198 12.91 0.15 5.37
CA PHE A 198 13.41 1.10 6.35
C PHE A 198 13.70 0.40 7.69
N PHE A 199 14.92 0.58 8.17
CA PHE A 199 15.32 0.17 9.52
C PHE A 199 14.64 1.07 10.57
N ASP A 200 14.63 2.37 10.28
CA ASP A 200 13.92 3.43 10.99
C ASP A 200 13.68 4.63 10.04
N GLU A 201 13.19 5.74 10.55
CA GLU A 201 12.94 6.96 9.75
C GLU A 201 14.21 7.55 9.11
N ASN A 202 15.38 7.24 9.64
CA ASN A 202 16.65 7.82 9.21
C ASN A 202 17.60 6.82 8.53
N HIS A 203 17.23 5.54 8.45
CA HIS A 203 18.09 4.51 7.88
C HIS A 203 17.30 3.60 6.93
N MET A 204 17.79 3.54 5.69
CA MET A 204 17.19 2.74 4.61
C MET A 204 18.13 1.60 4.22
N ALA A 205 17.58 0.44 3.96
CA ALA A 205 18.27 -0.70 3.38
C ALA A 205 17.82 -0.91 1.94
N VAL A 206 18.78 -1.18 1.03
CA VAL A 206 18.53 -1.44 -0.38
C VAL A 206 19.14 -2.78 -0.76
N ALA A 207 18.31 -3.71 -1.22
CA ALA A 207 18.74 -4.97 -1.79
C ALA A 207 19.27 -4.76 -3.21
N VAL A 208 20.45 -5.27 -3.48
CA VAL A 208 21.10 -5.18 -4.80
C VAL A 208 21.40 -6.58 -5.34
N ASP A 209 21.03 -6.81 -6.57
CA ASP A 209 21.27 -8.09 -7.24
C ASP A 209 22.59 -8.00 -8.03
N GLN A 210 23.59 -8.68 -7.51
CA GLN A 210 24.93 -8.76 -8.10
C GLN A 210 25.54 -10.17 -7.85
N GLY A 211 26.60 -10.52 -8.53
CA GLY A 211 27.10 -11.90 -8.58
C GLY A 211 28.26 -12.26 -7.65
N ASP A 212 28.77 -11.34 -6.86
CA ASP A 212 29.96 -11.53 -6.01
C ASP A 212 29.60 -11.69 -4.54
N GLU A 213 29.89 -12.83 -3.93
CA GLU A 213 29.60 -13.12 -2.51
C GLU A 213 30.38 -12.25 -1.53
N LEU A 214 31.45 -11.60 -1.95
CA LEU A 214 32.28 -10.71 -1.13
C LEU A 214 31.83 -9.24 -1.20
N ARG A 215 30.84 -8.92 -2.05
CA ARG A 215 30.23 -7.60 -2.14
C ARG A 215 28.89 -7.56 -1.41
N ALA A 216 28.40 -6.34 -1.18
CA ALA A 216 27.13 -6.19 -0.49
C ALA A 216 25.96 -6.78 -1.27
N ALA A 217 25.12 -7.58 -0.60
CA ALA A 217 23.78 -7.93 -1.02
C ALA A 217 22.76 -6.85 -0.60
N VAL A 218 23.02 -6.18 0.53
CA VAL A 218 22.20 -5.10 1.04
C VAL A 218 23.11 -3.94 1.45
N TYR A 219 22.84 -2.76 0.89
CA TYR A 219 23.44 -1.50 1.31
C TYR A 219 22.52 -0.75 2.27
N GLY A 220 23.12 -0.09 3.25
CA GLY A 220 22.46 0.87 4.14
C GLY A 220 22.77 2.31 3.75
N PHE A 221 21.79 3.18 3.93
CA PHE A 221 21.91 4.62 3.70
C PHE A 221 21.35 5.39 4.88
N THR A 222 21.97 6.52 5.20
CA THR A 222 21.51 7.43 6.26
C THR A 222 20.84 8.65 5.63
N ARG A 223 19.72 9.08 6.19
CA ARG A 223 19.06 10.33 5.81
C ARG A 223 19.95 11.51 6.19
N ASN A 224 20.34 12.30 5.24
CA ASN A 224 21.26 13.44 5.41
C ASN A 224 20.63 14.79 5.12
N ARG A 225 19.39 14.82 4.67
CA ARG A 225 18.57 16.03 4.50
C ARG A 225 17.08 15.73 4.59
N GLU A 226 16.32 16.77 4.85
CA GLU A 226 14.85 16.70 4.87
C GLU A 226 14.26 16.67 3.45
N ALA A 227 12.99 16.31 3.35
CA ALA A 227 12.27 16.36 2.09
C ALA A 227 12.18 17.79 1.56
N PRO A 228 12.19 17.97 0.23
CA PRO A 228 12.04 19.30 -0.39
C PRO A 228 10.72 19.98 0.03
N GLU A 229 10.78 21.29 0.27
CA GLU A 229 9.64 22.14 0.54
C GLU A 229 9.51 23.22 -0.55
N GLY A 230 8.28 23.61 -0.86
CA GLY A 230 7.99 24.66 -1.84
C GLY A 230 8.48 24.31 -3.25
N ASP A 231 9.31 25.17 -3.83
CA ASP A 231 9.81 25.02 -5.21
C ASP A 231 11.11 24.20 -5.30
N GLU A 232 11.66 23.75 -4.19
CA GLU A 232 12.83 22.88 -4.18
C GLU A 232 12.51 21.51 -4.80
N ARG A 233 13.41 20.99 -5.65
CA ARG A 233 13.23 19.71 -6.36
C ARG A 233 14.40 18.76 -6.15
N ASN A 234 15.11 18.86 -5.04
CA ASN A 234 16.20 17.97 -4.71
C ASN A 234 15.74 16.85 -3.79
N TYR A 235 15.53 15.66 -4.35
CA TYR A 235 15.09 14.46 -3.63
C TYR A 235 16.25 13.54 -3.22
N LYS A 236 17.50 13.96 -3.35
CA LYS A 236 18.67 13.22 -2.85
C LYS A 236 18.83 13.43 -1.35
N MET A 237 18.07 12.68 -0.58
CA MET A 237 18.02 12.80 0.88
C MET A 237 18.88 11.78 1.61
N TRP A 238 19.52 10.87 0.88
CA TRP A 238 20.22 9.73 1.45
C TRP A 238 21.69 9.70 1.07
N GLY A 239 22.54 9.34 2.02
CA GLY A 239 23.98 9.26 1.83
C GLY A 239 24.63 8.22 2.74
N ASN A 240 25.96 8.27 2.86
CA ASN A 240 26.76 7.38 3.71
C ASN A 240 26.48 5.89 3.42
N ARG A 241 26.64 5.48 2.15
CA ARG A 241 26.49 4.10 1.76
C ARG A 241 27.37 3.17 2.59
N LEU A 242 26.76 2.20 3.25
CA LEU A 242 27.42 1.19 4.06
C LEU A 242 27.02 -0.21 3.59
N ALA A 243 27.94 -1.16 3.56
CA ALA A 243 27.60 -2.56 3.33
C ALA A 243 26.99 -3.13 4.63
N LEU A 244 25.72 -3.49 4.60
CA LEU A 244 25.05 -4.10 5.75
C LEU A 244 25.37 -5.59 5.86
N VAL A 245 25.32 -6.30 4.75
CA VAL A 245 25.64 -7.73 4.66
C VAL A 245 26.17 -8.07 3.27
N ASN A 246 27.16 -8.93 3.22
CA ASN A 246 27.72 -9.42 1.96
C ASN A 246 27.06 -10.73 1.55
N PHE A 247 26.62 -10.81 0.34
CA PHE A 247 26.26 -12.01 -0.44
C PHE A 247 25.90 -11.62 -1.86
N LYS A 248 25.44 -12.59 -2.65
CA LYS A 248 25.04 -12.40 -4.06
C LYS A 248 23.56 -12.70 -4.29
N ALA A 249 23.08 -12.34 -5.46
CA ALA A 249 21.77 -12.77 -5.99
C ALA A 249 20.59 -12.42 -5.02
N CYS A 250 20.63 -11.20 -4.47
CA CYS A 250 19.59 -10.70 -3.57
C CYS A 250 18.53 -9.93 -4.35
N ASN A 251 17.26 -10.16 -4.04
CA ASN A 251 16.18 -9.39 -4.66
C ASN A 251 15.11 -8.87 -3.68
N THR A 252 15.22 -9.18 -2.40
CA THR A 252 14.28 -8.71 -1.38
C THR A 252 14.99 -8.43 -0.06
N VAL A 253 14.52 -7.42 0.65
CA VAL A 253 14.95 -7.05 2.00
C VAL A 253 13.75 -6.54 2.79
N THR A 254 13.68 -6.91 4.06
CA THR A 254 12.63 -6.45 4.97
C THR A 254 13.11 -6.51 6.42
N PHE A 255 12.42 -5.82 7.31
CA PHE A 255 12.69 -5.84 8.75
C PHE A 255 11.48 -6.37 9.51
N HIS A 256 11.74 -7.16 10.56
CA HIS A 256 10.67 -7.58 11.44
C HIS A 256 10.09 -6.36 12.19
N PRO A 257 8.76 -6.15 12.15
CA PRO A 257 8.16 -4.91 12.65
C PRO A 257 8.26 -4.73 14.17
N VAL A 258 8.52 -5.79 14.92
CA VAL A 258 8.65 -5.76 16.38
C VAL A 258 10.11 -5.96 16.82
N ASP A 259 10.74 -7.06 16.41
CA ASP A 259 12.11 -7.39 16.83
C ASP A 259 13.18 -6.61 16.07
N GLY A 260 12.88 -6.13 14.87
CA GLY A 260 13.76 -5.28 14.08
C GLY A 260 14.88 -6.00 13.34
N ASP A 261 14.95 -7.33 13.41
CA ASP A 261 15.93 -8.11 12.63
C ASP A 261 15.66 -7.96 11.12
N MET A 262 16.73 -7.99 10.35
CA MET A 262 16.67 -7.89 8.89
C MET A 262 16.60 -9.27 8.25
N TYR A 263 15.78 -9.39 7.22
CA TYR A 263 15.66 -10.59 6.40
C TYR A 263 15.91 -10.23 4.94
N PHE A 264 16.67 -11.09 4.26
CA PHE A 264 16.96 -10.96 2.83
C PHE A 264 17.12 -12.36 2.22
N ASN A 265 17.23 -12.42 0.91
CA ASN A 265 17.37 -13.69 0.20
C ASN A 265 18.57 -13.75 -0.71
N SER A 266 18.88 -14.96 -1.14
CA SER A 266 19.64 -15.21 -2.37
C SER A 266 18.83 -16.12 -3.27
N TRP A 267 18.51 -15.64 -4.47
CA TRP A 267 17.75 -16.45 -5.44
C TRP A 267 18.58 -17.56 -6.09
N ASP A 268 19.91 -17.50 -6.03
CA ASP A 268 20.81 -18.52 -6.59
C ASP A 268 20.53 -19.93 -6.05
N LYS A 269 20.28 -20.04 -4.75
CA LYS A 269 19.92 -21.29 -4.09
C LYS A 269 18.63 -21.21 -3.26
N GLY A 270 17.90 -20.12 -3.34
CA GLY A 270 16.66 -19.91 -2.60
C GLY A 270 16.83 -19.71 -1.09
N GLN A 271 18.02 -19.30 -0.63
CA GLN A 271 18.28 -19.12 0.80
C GLN A 271 17.50 -17.93 1.36
N PHE A 272 16.90 -18.14 2.52
CA PHE A 272 16.24 -17.11 3.33
C PHE A 272 17.13 -16.82 4.55
N PHE A 273 17.65 -15.58 4.61
CA PHE A 273 18.63 -15.17 5.61
C PHE A 273 18.03 -14.26 6.67
N LYS A 274 18.53 -14.41 7.89
CA LYS A 274 18.34 -13.50 9.01
C LYS A 274 19.65 -12.79 9.35
N VAL A 275 19.54 -11.49 9.68
CA VAL A 275 20.62 -10.65 10.21
C VAL A 275 20.15 -9.98 11.49
N GLU A 276 20.93 -10.07 12.56
CA GLU A 276 20.58 -9.51 13.86
C GLU A 276 20.49 -7.96 13.81
N LYS A 277 19.43 -7.41 14.36
CA LYS A 277 19.20 -5.96 14.49
C LYS A 277 20.40 -5.24 15.10
N GLN A 278 20.99 -5.81 16.15
CA GLN A 278 22.12 -5.19 16.85
C GLN A 278 23.29 -4.93 15.91
N GLN A 279 23.64 -5.86 15.03
CA GLN A 279 24.76 -5.70 14.10
C GLN A 279 24.46 -4.61 13.04
N ILE A 280 23.22 -4.53 12.58
CA ILE A 280 22.79 -3.44 11.68
C ILE A 280 22.90 -2.09 12.40
N GLN A 281 22.46 -1.99 13.63
CA GLN A 281 22.56 -0.79 14.45
C GLN A 281 24.03 -0.38 14.64
N GLU A 282 24.91 -1.31 14.96
CA GLU A 282 26.35 -1.05 15.13
C GLU A 282 27.02 -0.56 13.84
N ILE A 283 26.59 -1.04 12.66
CA ILE A 283 27.07 -0.54 11.38
C ILE A 283 26.64 0.91 11.18
N PHE A 284 25.37 1.24 11.40
CA PHE A 284 24.89 2.62 11.27
C PHE A 284 25.52 3.56 12.30
N ASP A 285 25.77 3.10 13.51
CA ASP A 285 26.43 3.88 14.57
C ASP A 285 27.95 4.04 14.35
N GLY A 286 28.53 3.27 13.43
CA GLY A 286 29.97 3.28 13.15
C GLY A 286 30.81 2.48 14.15
N THR A 287 30.19 1.73 15.07
CA THR A 287 30.90 0.86 16.04
C THR A 287 31.28 -0.49 15.45
N ARG A 288 30.65 -0.88 14.35
CA ARG A 288 31.02 -2.04 13.54
C ARG A 288 31.44 -1.60 12.15
N THR A 289 32.64 -1.99 11.72
CA THR A 289 33.23 -1.61 10.44
C THR A 289 33.21 -2.72 9.39
N THR A 290 32.75 -3.92 9.78
CA THR A 290 32.57 -5.09 8.89
C THR A 290 31.08 -5.32 8.63
N PRO A 291 30.71 -5.88 7.46
CA PRO A 291 29.33 -6.31 7.22
C PRO A 291 28.83 -7.26 8.32
N ALA A 292 27.52 -7.27 8.53
CA ALA A 292 26.91 -8.13 9.53
C ALA A 292 27.01 -9.61 9.16
N ASP A 293 26.94 -10.45 10.18
CA ASP A 293 26.79 -11.90 10.01
C ASP A 293 25.37 -12.24 9.56
N LYS A 294 25.23 -13.34 8.84
CA LYS A 294 23.96 -13.84 8.34
C LYS A 294 23.75 -15.29 8.72
N GLU A 295 22.50 -15.66 8.98
CA GLU A 295 22.08 -17.02 9.28
C GLU A 295 21.07 -17.49 8.22
N VAL A 296 21.27 -18.67 7.65
CA VAL A 296 20.28 -19.31 6.78
C VAL A 296 19.21 -19.94 7.67
N LEU A 297 17.95 -19.47 7.57
CA LEU A 297 16.84 -20.07 8.31
C LEU A 297 16.26 -21.30 7.59
N PHE A 298 16.10 -21.21 6.30
CA PHE A 298 15.66 -22.28 5.42
C PHE A 298 16.03 -21.96 3.96
N GLN A 299 15.88 -22.93 3.11
CA GLN A 299 16.12 -22.81 1.67
C GLN A 299 14.83 -23.08 0.91
N MET A 300 14.48 -22.15 0.03
CA MET A 300 13.36 -22.31 -0.91
C MET A 300 13.77 -23.21 -2.09
N ASP A 301 12.85 -23.46 -3.02
CA ASP A 301 13.18 -24.16 -4.25
C ASP A 301 14.32 -23.46 -5.00
N ASN A 302 15.22 -24.28 -5.54
CA ASN A 302 16.42 -23.79 -6.19
C ASN A 302 16.15 -22.81 -7.34
N GLY A 303 16.94 -21.75 -7.34
CA GLY A 303 17.20 -20.98 -8.54
C GLY A 303 16.15 -19.97 -8.93
N TRP A 304 15.34 -19.44 -8.00
CA TRP A 304 14.35 -18.46 -8.37
C TRP A 304 14.16 -17.32 -7.36
N GLU A 305 13.78 -16.18 -7.91
CA GLU A 305 13.45 -14.97 -7.18
C GLU A 305 12.15 -15.15 -6.40
N TYR A 306 12.15 -14.62 -5.21
CA TYR A 306 10.95 -14.49 -4.39
C TYR A 306 10.98 -13.21 -3.56
N ASN A 307 9.81 -12.70 -3.21
CA ASN A 307 9.66 -11.53 -2.36
C ASN A 307 9.07 -11.92 -1.01
N ILE A 308 9.53 -11.21 0.04
CA ILE A 308 9.12 -11.42 1.42
C ILE A 308 8.27 -10.25 1.86
N ARG A 309 7.09 -10.52 2.44
CA ARG A 309 6.27 -9.52 3.11
C ARG A 309 5.88 -10.02 4.50
N ILE A 310 6.41 -9.35 5.53
CA ILE A 310 6.08 -9.65 6.91
C ILE A 310 4.77 -8.97 7.27
N HIS A 311 3.85 -9.72 7.90
CA HIS A 311 2.61 -9.15 8.40
C HIS A 311 2.91 -8.08 9.48
N PRO A 312 2.16 -6.97 9.55
CA PRO A 312 2.40 -5.89 10.52
C PRO A 312 2.44 -6.33 11.99
N THR A 313 1.79 -7.43 12.35
CA THR A 313 1.90 -8.03 13.70
C THR A 313 3.23 -8.71 13.97
N GLY A 314 4.00 -9.04 12.94
CA GLY A 314 5.21 -9.87 13.06
C GLY A 314 4.97 -11.37 13.20
N ASN A 315 3.73 -11.83 13.28
CA ASN A 315 3.40 -13.24 13.55
C ASN A 315 3.74 -14.19 12.39
N TYR A 316 3.79 -13.67 11.16
CA TYR A 316 4.08 -14.47 9.97
C TYR A 316 4.52 -13.58 8.80
N ALA A 317 5.02 -14.22 7.78
CA ALA A 317 5.33 -13.58 6.49
C ALA A 317 4.75 -14.39 5.34
N TYR A 318 4.40 -13.68 4.25
CA TYR A 318 4.15 -14.29 2.96
C TYR A 318 5.41 -14.21 2.10
N ILE A 319 5.64 -15.30 1.36
CA ILE A 319 6.72 -15.43 0.39
C ILE A 319 6.07 -15.64 -0.98
N VAL A 320 6.27 -14.66 -1.86
CA VAL A 320 5.75 -14.68 -3.23
C VAL A 320 6.82 -15.29 -4.13
N SER A 321 6.64 -16.54 -4.54
CA SER A 321 7.58 -17.27 -5.40
C SER A 321 7.24 -17.04 -6.86
N ILE A 322 7.99 -16.12 -7.50
CA ILE A 322 7.64 -15.51 -8.79
C ILE A 322 7.47 -16.55 -9.88
N ASN A 323 8.54 -17.26 -10.23
CA ASN A 323 8.52 -18.22 -11.35
C ASN A 323 8.04 -19.62 -10.97
N LYS A 324 7.69 -19.83 -9.71
CA LYS A 324 7.07 -21.07 -9.24
C LYS A 324 5.55 -20.97 -9.11
N HIS A 325 4.98 -19.76 -9.30
CA HIS A 325 3.55 -19.52 -9.42
C HIS A 325 2.74 -19.87 -8.17
N TYR A 326 3.34 -19.69 -6.97
CA TYR A 326 2.66 -19.90 -5.70
C TYR A 326 3.06 -18.88 -4.64
N ILE A 327 2.24 -18.82 -3.60
CA ILE A 327 2.48 -18.03 -2.41
C ILE A 327 2.61 -18.98 -1.22
N GLN A 328 3.66 -18.80 -0.42
CA GLN A 328 3.89 -19.53 0.80
C GLN A 328 3.72 -18.62 2.02
N ARG A 329 3.48 -19.22 3.17
CA ARG A 329 3.48 -18.59 4.47
C ARG A 329 4.56 -19.24 5.33
N THR A 330 5.31 -18.41 6.05
CA THR A 330 6.18 -18.83 7.15
C THR A 330 5.71 -18.18 8.44
N ASN A 331 5.56 -18.98 9.49
CA ASN A 331 5.18 -18.47 10.80
C ASN A 331 6.44 -18.02 11.56
N TYR A 332 6.26 -17.02 12.42
CA TYR A 332 7.33 -16.52 13.28
C TYR A 332 7.28 -17.23 14.64
N ASP A 333 8.40 -17.82 15.02
CA ASP A 333 8.58 -18.38 16.36
C ASP A 333 9.17 -17.30 17.27
N TRP A 334 8.36 -16.74 18.15
CA TRP A 334 8.75 -15.69 19.08
C TRP A 334 9.80 -16.11 20.10
N ALA A 335 9.87 -17.38 20.46
CA ALA A 335 10.85 -17.90 21.42
C ALA A 335 12.26 -17.90 20.82
N SER A 336 12.41 -18.38 19.60
CA SER A 336 13.69 -18.41 18.88
C SER A 336 13.96 -17.13 18.08
N LYS A 337 12.97 -16.24 17.92
CA LYS A 337 13.00 -15.07 17.05
C LYS A 337 13.40 -15.42 15.60
N ARG A 338 12.75 -16.44 15.05
CA ARG A 338 13.03 -16.95 13.71
C ARG A 338 11.75 -17.29 12.95
N PHE A 339 11.76 -17.03 11.66
CA PHE A 339 10.79 -17.62 10.75
C PHE A 339 11.10 -19.10 10.54
N VAL A 340 10.05 -19.93 10.55
CA VAL A 340 10.17 -21.38 10.41
C VAL A 340 9.90 -21.84 8.99
N THR A 341 10.07 -23.12 8.70
CA THR A 341 9.87 -23.71 7.38
C THR A 341 8.52 -23.29 6.77
N PRO A 342 8.51 -22.72 5.56
CA PRO A 342 7.27 -22.24 4.91
C PRO A 342 6.44 -23.39 4.35
N PHE A 343 5.14 -23.08 4.10
CA PHE A 343 4.20 -23.98 3.46
C PHE A 343 3.34 -23.20 2.45
N ILE A 344 2.89 -23.87 1.39
CA ILE A 344 2.07 -23.26 0.32
C ILE A 344 0.69 -22.92 0.86
N VAL A 345 0.25 -21.66 0.67
CA VAL A 345 -1.09 -21.20 1.05
C VAL A 345 -1.98 -20.92 -0.14
N ALA A 346 -1.40 -20.61 -1.30
CA ALA A 346 -2.17 -20.37 -2.52
C ALA A 346 -1.33 -20.64 -3.76
N GLY A 347 -1.98 -21.09 -4.84
CA GLY A 347 -1.32 -21.48 -6.06
C GLY A 347 -0.80 -22.92 -6.06
N THR A 348 -0.20 -23.33 -7.16
CA THR A 348 0.41 -24.65 -7.32
C THR A 348 1.72 -24.51 -8.06
N ALA A 349 2.76 -25.15 -7.54
CA ALA A 349 4.09 -25.11 -8.12
C ALA A 349 4.07 -25.51 -9.61
N GLU A 350 4.78 -24.71 -10.43
CA GLU A 350 4.98 -24.95 -11.86
C GLU A 350 3.70 -25.00 -12.73
N ARG A 351 2.59 -24.50 -12.20
CA ARG A 351 1.31 -24.45 -12.93
C ARG A 351 0.81 -23.02 -13.06
N ALA A 352 1.38 -22.30 -14.00
CA ALA A 352 0.98 -20.95 -14.36
C ALA A 352 -0.43 -20.93 -14.96
N ALA A 353 -1.31 -20.11 -14.41
CA ALA A 353 -2.63 -19.81 -14.99
C ALA A 353 -3.25 -18.59 -14.25
N TYR A 354 -4.41 -18.16 -14.71
CA TYR A 354 -5.24 -17.13 -14.08
C TYR A 354 -6.56 -17.79 -13.62
N VAL A 355 -6.56 -18.31 -12.39
CA VAL A 355 -7.75 -19.00 -11.85
C VAL A 355 -7.98 -18.51 -10.43
N ASP A 356 -9.15 -17.94 -10.20
CA ASP A 356 -9.62 -17.61 -8.85
C ASP A 356 -10.02 -18.90 -8.13
N GLY A 357 -9.69 -18.97 -6.84
CA GLY A 357 -9.99 -20.16 -6.04
C GLY A 357 -9.42 -20.05 -4.63
N ILE A 358 -9.75 -21.02 -3.80
CA ILE A 358 -9.28 -21.13 -2.42
C ILE A 358 -8.01 -21.97 -2.37
N GLY A 359 -6.98 -21.44 -1.70
CA GLY A 359 -5.74 -22.15 -1.45
C GLY A 359 -5.07 -22.66 -2.73
N THR A 360 -4.75 -23.94 -2.77
CA THR A 360 -4.07 -24.57 -3.91
C THR A 360 -4.96 -24.78 -5.14
N SER A 361 -6.25 -24.45 -5.07
CA SER A 361 -7.14 -24.38 -6.24
C SER A 361 -6.93 -23.10 -7.05
N ALA A 362 -6.43 -22.02 -6.44
CA ALA A 362 -6.04 -20.82 -7.16
C ALA A 362 -4.83 -21.07 -8.07
N ARG A 363 -4.70 -20.23 -9.11
CA ARG A 363 -3.54 -20.25 -10.02
C ARG A 363 -3.05 -18.83 -10.24
N PHE A 364 -1.75 -18.66 -10.16
CA PHE A 364 -1.05 -17.44 -10.51
C PHE A 364 -0.19 -17.64 -11.74
N ASN A 365 0.10 -16.56 -12.43
CA ASN A 365 1.12 -16.54 -13.47
C ASN A 365 2.16 -15.48 -13.12
N THR A 366 3.32 -15.91 -12.65
CA THR A 366 4.42 -15.06 -12.21
C THR A 366 3.97 -13.95 -11.24
N PRO A 367 3.37 -14.31 -10.09
CA PRO A 367 3.04 -13.31 -9.06
C PRO A 367 4.33 -12.65 -8.59
N TYR A 368 4.37 -11.31 -8.55
CA TYR A 368 5.63 -10.62 -8.30
C TYR A 368 5.74 -10.10 -6.87
N GLN A 369 4.74 -9.40 -6.40
CA GLN A 369 4.76 -8.72 -5.12
C GLN A 369 3.36 -8.71 -4.48
N GLY A 370 3.33 -8.61 -3.17
CA GLY A 370 2.11 -8.43 -2.39
C GLY A 370 2.25 -7.30 -1.37
N VAL A 371 1.14 -6.84 -0.85
CA VAL A 371 1.08 -5.84 0.22
C VAL A 371 -0.09 -6.16 1.16
N PHE A 372 0.11 -5.94 2.45
CA PHE A 372 -0.96 -6.00 3.43
C PHE A 372 -1.74 -4.70 3.44
N VAL A 373 -3.05 -4.78 3.36
CA VAL A 373 -3.96 -3.64 3.49
C VAL A 373 -4.93 -3.89 4.63
N LYS A 374 -5.31 -2.82 5.35
CA LYS A 374 -6.42 -2.92 6.29
C LYS A 374 -7.71 -2.99 5.49
N ASN A 375 -8.46 -4.05 5.71
CA ASN A 375 -9.79 -4.20 5.14
C ASN A 375 -10.76 -4.53 6.29
N PRO A 376 -11.71 -3.63 6.62
CA PRO A 376 -12.67 -3.86 7.69
C PRO A 376 -13.55 -5.09 7.49
N GLU A 377 -13.72 -5.54 6.25
CA GLU A 377 -14.50 -6.74 5.94
C GLU A 377 -13.77 -8.04 6.34
N TYR A 378 -12.45 -7.98 6.56
CA TYR A 378 -11.60 -9.13 6.87
C TYR A 378 -10.73 -8.91 8.11
N ALA A 379 -11.08 -7.97 8.95
CA ALA A 379 -10.36 -7.67 10.19
C ALA A 379 -10.75 -8.61 11.34
#